data_cff904c7846b06cc1b9e1938cd086123
#
_entry.id   cff904c7846b06cc1b9e1938cd086123
#
_cell.length_a   1.000
_cell.length_b   1.000
_cell.length_c   1.000
_cell.angle_alpha   90.00
_cell.angle_beta   90.00
_cell.angle_gamma   90.00
#
_symmetry.space_group_name_H-M   'P 1'
#
loop_
_entity.id
_entity.type
_entity.pdbx_description
1 polymer ?
#
loop_
_entity_poly.entity_id
_entity_poly.type
_entity_poly.pdbx_seq_one_letter_code
_entity_poly.pdbx_strand_id
1 'polypeptide(L)'
;MEIKVIIGDITQVEADAIVVNLFEEEEQLGGATADVDKALDGTIARLISQGEIRGKLGEVSIIHTLGKLPARMVAVAGLGKREDFGLDKVRRVAGEFCRSLRKLNCHKIATVLHGAGIDDIDLESSAEAIAEGSLLGLYSFDKYKKPEYKDIEQMIIVGKEEGKLSVEERGYRKGEIIAEATGLVRDMVNEPGNSMTPTRMAEIASELAERYNLKLEVFDSKEMEEMGMGAFLGVAKGSNQAPKLISLSYKRDKDSENAIGLIGKGVTFDSGGISIKPSEGMGEMKT
;
A
#
# COMPACT_ATOMS: atom_id res chain seq x y z
N MET A 1 -3.12 -6.74 -7.90
CA MET A 1 -2.13 -6.20 -8.87
C MET A 1 -0.85 -7.04 -8.76
N GLU A 2 -0.37 -7.61 -9.88
CA GLU A 2 0.91 -8.32 -9.94
C GLU A 2 2.04 -7.32 -10.12
N ILE A 3 3.14 -7.44 -9.35
CA ILE A 3 4.33 -6.60 -9.50
C ILE A 3 5.47 -7.44 -10.07
N LYS A 4 6.14 -6.93 -11.10
CA LYS A 4 7.32 -7.53 -11.70
C LYS A 4 8.46 -6.54 -11.79
N VAL A 5 9.68 -7.02 -11.66
CA VAL A 5 10.90 -6.24 -11.96
C VAL A 5 11.51 -6.76 -13.25
N ILE A 6 11.88 -5.86 -14.12
CA ILE A 6 12.64 -6.17 -15.33
C ILE A 6 13.84 -5.22 -15.43
N ILE A 7 14.90 -5.68 -16.11
CA ILE A 7 16.01 -4.79 -16.48
C ILE A 7 15.80 -4.36 -17.92
N GLY A 8 15.88 -3.06 -18.17
CA GLY A 8 15.67 -2.54 -19.52
C GLY A 8 15.53 -1.02 -19.62
N ASP A 9 15.01 -0.60 -20.76
CA ASP A 9 14.71 0.79 -21.08
C ASP A 9 13.20 1.01 -20.99
N ILE A 10 12.77 1.94 -20.13
CA ILE A 10 11.37 2.28 -19.91
C ILE A 10 10.67 2.73 -21.21
N THR A 11 11.42 3.31 -22.17
CA THR A 11 10.89 3.77 -23.45
C THR A 11 10.49 2.61 -24.38
N GLN A 12 10.95 1.39 -24.10
CA GLN A 12 10.67 0.19 -24.90
C GLN A 12 9.60 -0.73 -24.26
N VAL A 13 9.08 -0.35 -23.10
CA VAL A 13 8.11 -1.20 -22.38
C VAL A 13 6.71 -1.07 -22.96
N GLU A 14 6.13 -2.21 -23.34
CA GLU A 14 4.73 -2.27 -23.75
C GLU A 14 3.83 -2.24 -22.50
N ALA A 15 3.11 -1.13 -22.32
CA ALA A 15 2.18 -0.90 -21.22
C ALA A 15 1.07 0.08 -21.65
N ASP A 16 0.00 0.20 -20.86
CA ASP A 16 -0.98 1.27 -21.07
C ASP A 16 -0.38 2.64 -20.75
N ALA A 17 0.45 2.69 -19.71
CA ALA A 17 1.18 3.90 -19.33
C ALA A 17 2.55 3.57 -18.75
N ILE A 18 3.52 4.43 -19.02
CA ILE A 18 4.80 4.47 -18.32
C ILE A 18 4.83 5.67 -17.39
N VAL A 19 5.51 5.52 -16.25
CA VAL A 19 5.63 6.57 -15.23
C VAL A 19 7.09 6.97 -15.09
N VAL A 20 7.34 8.26 -15.25
CA VAL A 20 8.63 8.91 -14.96
C VAL A 20 8.43 10.00 -13.93
N ASN A 21 9.48 10.55 -13.38
CA ASN A 21 9.41 11.51 -12.28
C ASN A 21 10.06 12.85 -12.59
N LEU A 22 9.66 13.88 -11.83
CA LEU A 22 10.21 15.20 -11.90
C LEU A 22 10.24 15.84 -10.51
N PHE A 23 11.35 16.42 -10.09
CA PHE A 23 11.39 17.28 -8.92
C PHE A 23 10.83 18.67 -9.22
N GLU A 24 10.29 19.32 -8.19
CA GLU A 24 9.87 20.72 -8.28
C GLU A 24 11.10 21.61 -8.55
N GLU A 25 10.94 22.60 -9.44
CA GLU A 25 12.00 23.53 -9.85
C GLU A 25 13.20 22.88 -10.60
N GLU A 26 13.08 21.62 -11.05
CA GLU A 26 14.13 20.98 -11.85
C GLU A 26 14.05 21.45 -13.30
N GLU A 27 15.06 22.24 -13.75
CA GLU A 27 15.12 22.78 -15.11
C GLU A 27 15.72 21.80 -16.13
N GLN A 28 16.56 20.88 -15.65
CA GLN A 28 17.23 19.91 -16.52
C GLN A 28 16.70 18.50 -16.26
N LEU A 29 16.11 17.92 -17.30
CA LEU A 29 15.64 16.55 -17.24
C LEU A 29 16.80 15.56 -17.16
N GLY A 30 16.73 14.59 -16.25
CA GLY A 30 17.73 13.56 -16.08
C GLY A 30 17.15 12.15 -16.22
N GLY A 31 18.02 11.17 -16.39
CA GLY A 31 17.70 9.75 -16.35
C GLY A 31 16.56 9.35 -17.30
N ALA A 32 15.64 8.54 -16.80
CA ALA A 32 14.51 8.03 -17.56
C ALA A 32 13.58 9.13 -18.10
N THR A 33 13.43 10.22 -17.36
CA THR A 33 12.58 11.35 -17.78
C THR A 33 13.17 12.04 -19.01
N ALA A 34 14.49 12.20 -19.07
CA ALA A 34 15.18 12.73 -20.26
C ALA A 34 15.08 11.78 -21.46
N ASP A 35 15.20 10.46 -21.24
CA ASP A 35 15.08 9.47 -22.31
C ASP A 35 13.66 9.49 -22.91
N VAL A 36 12.64 9.55 -22.07
CA VAL A 36 11.23 9.66 -22.49
C VAL A 36 10.94 10.99 -23.17
N ASP A 37 11.48 12.10 -22.65
CA ASP A 37 11.32 13.42 -23.28
C ASP A 37 11.91 13.45 -24.69
N LYS A 38 13.09 12.88 -24.87
CA LYS A 38 13.74 12.74 -26.18
C LYS A 38 12.87 11.92 -27.14
N ALA A 39 12.28 10.81 -26.68
CA ALA A 39 11.39 9.98 -27.48
C ALA A 39 10.07 10.70 -27.85
N LEU A 40 9.69 11.70 -27.06
CA LEU A 40 8.52 12.56 -27.30
C LEU A 40 8.88 13.90 -27.96
N ASP A 41 10.06 14.02 -28.59
CA ASP A 41 10.54 15.23 -29.29
C ASP A 41 10.53 16.49 -28.40
N GLY A 42 10.96 16.39 -27.14
CA GLY A 42 11.06 17.48 -26.18
C GLY A 42 9.71 17.98 -25.65
N THR A 43 8.70 17.13 -25.64
CA THR A 43 7.35 17.51 -25.20
C THR A 43 7.29 17.77 -23.70
N ILE A 44 7.96 16.96 -22.84
CA ILE A 44 7.98 17.17 -21.39
C ILE A 44 8.66 18.50 -21.05
N ALA A 45 9.85 18.75 -21.61
CA ALA A 45 10.60 19.98 -21.41
C ALA A 45 9.78 21.22 -21.82
N ARG A 46 9.06 21.14 -22.93
CA ARG A 46 8.17 22.23 -23.39
C ARG A 46 7.02 22.49 -22.41
N LEU A 47 6.35 21.44 -21.91
CA LEU A 47 5.27 21.59 -20.93
C LEU A 47 5.77 22.16 -19.60
N ILE A 48 6.99 21.81 -19.19
CA ILE A 48 7.65 22.42 -18.01
C ILE A 48 7.89 23.90 -18.25
N SER A 49 8.44 24.29 -19.40
CA SER A 49 8.71 25.71 -19.74
C SER A 49 7.44 26.56 -19.82
N GLN A 50 6.28 25.94 -20.11
CA GLN A 50 4.95 26.57 -20.13
C GLN A 50 4.30 26.59 -18.74
N GLY A 51 4.92 25.97 -17.73
CA GLY A 51 4.38 25.87 -16.36
C GLY A 51 3.20 24.91 -16.19
N GLU A 52 2.95 24.05 -17.20
CA GLU A 52 1.91 23.04 -17.14
C GLU A 52 2.32 21.81 -16.28
N ILE A 53 3.61 21.48 -16.29
CA ILE A 53 4.23 20.47 -15.43
C ILE A 53 5.20 21.17 -14.48
N ARG A 54 5.00 20.99 -13.17
CA ARG A 54 5.78 21.71 -12.15
C ARG A 54 6.55 20.79 -11.22
N GLY A 55 6.32 19.48 -11.28
CA GLY A 55 6.96 18.51 -10.39
C GLY A 55 6.50 18.60 -8.92
N LYS A 56 5.40 19.29 -8.60
CA LYS A 56 4.90 19.38 -7.24
C LYS A 56 4.54 18.01 -6.69
N LEU A 57 4.76 17.81 -5.39
CA LEU A 57 4.54 16.54 -4.72
C LEU A 57 3.13 15.97 -4.97
N GLY A 58 3.07 14.82 -5.64
CA GLY A 58 1.82 14.12 -5.95
C GLY A 58 1.07 14.65 -7.19
N GLU A 59 1.62 15.67 -7.88
CA GLU A 59 1.13 16.06 -9.20
C GLU A 59 1.39 14.94 -10.20
N VAL A 60 0.38 14.58 -11.02
CA VAL A 60 0.52 13.57 -12.06
C VAL A 60 0.03 14.17 -13.38
N SER A 61 0.95 14.48 -14.27
CA SER A 61 0.65 15.01 -15.58
C SER A 61 0.65 13.90 -16.62
N ILE A 62 -0.42 13.80 -17.41
CA ILE A 62 -0.60 12.73 -18.42
C ILE A 62 -0.34 13.27 -19.81
N ILE A 63 0.52 12.58 -20.55
CA ILE A 63 0.85 12.89 -21.94
C ILE A 63 0.52 11.67 -22.81
N HIS A 64 -0.28 11.85 -23.85
CA HIS A 64 -0.52 10.82 -24.86
C HIS A 64 0.66 10.71 -25.81
N THR A 65 1.16 9.50 -26.04
CA THR A 65 2.36 9.26 -26.85
C THR A 65 2.10 9.36 -28.36
N LEU A 66 0.87 9.19 -28.76
CA LEU A 66 0.44 9.19 -30.17
C LEU A 66 1.26 8.24 -31.07
N GLY A 67 1.69 7.11 -30.49
CA GLY A 67 2.48 6.08 -31.20
C GLY A 67 3.99 6.33 -31.24
N LYS A 68 4.51 7.36 -30.57
CA LYS A 68 5.96 7.60 -30.46
C LYS A 68 6.66 6.64 -29.50
N LEU A 69 5.90 6.04 -28.59
CA LEU A 69 6.36 5.03 -27.66
C LEU A 69 5.40 3.82 -27.71
N PRO A 70 5.85 2.61 -27.33
CA PRO A 70 4.97 1.45 -27.19
C PRO A 70 3.84 1.67 -26.18
N ALA A 71 4.12 2.39 -25.09
CA ALA A 71 3.11 2.81 -24.12
C ALA A 71 2.18 3.87 -24.71
N ARG A 72 0.87 3.77 -24.45
CA ARG A 72 -0.15 4.74 -24.91
C ARG A 72 0.01 6.12 -24.25
N MET A 73 0.46 6.14 -23.00
CA MET A 73 0.56 7.35 -22.19
C MET A 73 1.87 7.37 -21.41
N VAL A 74 2.31 8.58 -21.09
CA VAL A 74 3.36 8.87 -20.11
C VAL A 74 2.73 9.65 -18.98
N ALA A 75 2.95 9.20 -17.75
CA ALA A 75 2.64 9.92 -16.53
C ALA A 75 3.93 10.53 -15.99
N VAL A 76 4.00 11.86 -15.88
CA VAL A 76 5.07 12.55 -15.18
C VAL A 76 4.62 12.80 -13.76
N ALA A 77 5.26 12.11 -12.81
CA ALA A 77 4.92 12.16 -11.40
C ALA A 77 5.82 13.14 -10.64
N GLY A 78 5.23 14.14 -10.01
CA GLY A 78 5.92 15.15 -9.24
C GLY A 78 6.40 14.62 -7.90
N LEU A 79 7.70 14.73 -7.63
CA LEU A 79 8.35 14.30 -6.38
C LEU A 79 8.37 15.40 -5.31
N GLY A 80 7.99 16.64 -5.68
CA GLY A 80 8.16 17.81 -4.81
C GLY A 80 9.58 18.30 -4.74
N LYS A 81 9.91 19.05 -3.72
CA LYS A 81 11.25 19.61 -3.53
C LYS A 81 12.26 18.52 -3.19
N ARG A 82 13.45 18.62 -3.79
CA ARG A 82 14.55 17.67 -3.60
C ARG A 82 15.04 17.62 -2.14
N GLU A 83 15.15 18.77 -1.48
CA GLU A 83 15.61 18.91 -0.10
C GLU A 83 14.74 18.20 0.93
N ASP A 84 13.47 17.98 0.60
CA ASP A 84 12.50 17.30 1.47
C ASP A 84 12.27 15.85 1.07
N PHE A 85 12.97 15.32 0.08
CA PHE A 85 12.67 14.02 -0.51
C PHE A 85 13.01 12.87 0.44
N GLY A 86 12.21 11.79 0.37
CA GLY A 86 12.39 10.59 1.19
C GLY A 86 11.37 9.50 0.83
N LEU A 87 11.51 8.33 1.44
CA LEU A 87 10.69 7.14 1.12
C LEU A 87 9.18 7.36 1.29
N ASP A 88 8.76 8.18 2.26
CA ASP A 88 7.33 8.48 2.44
C ASP A 88 6.75 9.27 1.26
N LYS A 89 7.57 10.13 0.64
CA LYS A 89 7.16 10.82 -0.59
C LYS A 89 7.11 9.88 -1.78
N VAL A 90 8.02 8.90 -1.86
CA VAL A 90 7.95 7.82 -2.86
C VAL A 90 6.64 7.04 -2.71
N ARG A 91 6.26 6.59 -1.49
CA ARG A 91 4.99 5.91 -1.22
C ARG A 91 3.79 6.73 -1.66
N ARG A 92 3.78 8.02 -1.28
CA ARG A 92 2.70 8.94 -1.64
C ARG A 92 2.56 9.09 -3.15
N VAL A 93 3.65 9.35 -3.85
CA VAL A 93 3.68 9.55 -5.30
C VAL A 93 3.25 8.28 -6.03
N ALA A 94 3.71 7.10 -5.55
CA ALA A 94 3.31 5.82 -6.10
C ALA A 94 1.78 5.60 -5.99
N GLY A 95 1.19 5.92 -4.86
CA GLY A 95 -0.26 5.91 -4.69
C GLY A 95 -0.99 6.88 -5.62
N GLU A 96 -0.47 8.11 -5.81
CA GLU A 96 -1.10 9.12 -6.66
C GLU A 96 -1.09 8.74 -8.15
N PHE A 97 0.05 8.28 -8.69
CA PHE A 97 0.07 7.90 -10.10
C PHE A 97 -0.79 6.65 -10.34
N CYS A 98 -0.80 5.68 -9.43
CA CYS A 98 -1.67 4.51 -9.55
C CYS A 98 -3.16 4.90 -9.56
N ARG A 99 -3.61 5.76 -8.65
CA ARG A 99 -4.99 6.27 -8.64
C ARG A 99 -5.35 7.02 -9.90
N SER A 100 -4.45 7.85 -10.40
CA SER A 100 -4.64 8.63 -11.63
C SER A 100 -4.76 7.72 -12.84
N LEU A 101 -3.89 6.73 -12.97
CA LEU A 101 -3.88 5.80 -14.11
C LEU A 101 -5.05 4.81 -14.05
N ARG A 102 -5.50 4.38 -12.86
CA ARG A 102 -6.71 3.58 -12.70
C ARG A 102 -7.95 4.29 -13.25
N LYS A 103 -8.09 5.59 -12.97
CA LYS A 103 -9.20 6.41 -13.52
C LYS A 103 -9.18 6.51 -15.05
N LEU A 104 -8.03 6.32 -15.68
CA LEU A 104 -7.85 6.30 -17.12
C LEU A 104 -7.96 4.90 -17.73
N ASN A 105 -8.43 3.91 -16.94
CA ASN A 105 -8.56 2.51 -17.32
C ASN A 105 -7.25 1.89 -17.84
N CYS A 106 -6.15 2.19 -17.17
CA CYS A 106 -4.89 1.49 -17.38
C CYS A 106 -4.93 0.16 -16.63
N HIS A 107 -4.64 -0.94 -17.32
CA HIS A 107 -4.54 -2.28 -16.74
C HIS A 107 -3.10 -2.70 -16.48
N LYS A 108 -2.20 -2.26 -17.34
CA LYS A 108 -0.77 -2.54 -17.25
C LYS A 108 0.01 -1.23 -17.24
N ILE A 109 0.80 -1.02 -16.20
CA ILE A 109 1.64 0.17 -16.05
C ILE A 109 3.11 -0.22 -15.86
N ALA A 110 4.02 0.68 -16.20
CA ALA A 110 5.42 0.49 -15.87
C ALA A 110 5.99 1.77 -15.24
N THR A 111 6.94 1.60 -14.33
CA THR A 111 7.58 2.72 -13.64
C THR A 111 9.06 2.45 -13.43
N VAL A 112 9.84 3.50 -13.20
CA VAL A 112 11.23 3.40 -12.76
C VAL A 112 11.32 3.46 -11.25
N LEU A 113 12.50 3.17 -10.70
CA LEU A 113 12.76 3.37 -9.28
C LEU A 113 12.87 4.86 -8.97
N HIS A 114 11.94 5.36 -8.16
CA HIS A 114 11.89 6.78 -7.79
C HIS A 114 12.87 7.07 -6.64
N GLY A 115 13.79 7.99 -6.88
CA GLY A 115 14.74 8.45 -5.87
C GLY A 115 15.92 7.52 -5.61
N ALA A 116 16.01 6.39 -6.26
CA ALA A 116 17.17 5.50 -6.12
C ALA A 116 18.47 6.22 -6.51
N GLY A 117 19.45 6.19 -5.59
CA GLY A 117 20.72 6.91 -5.75
C GLY A 117 20.66 8.41 -5.44
N ILE A 118 19.55 8.90 -4.89
CA ILE A 118 19.42 10.25 -4.36
C ILE A 118 19.48 10.16 -2.83
N ASP A 119 20.34 10.97 -2.23
CA ASP A 119 20.67 10.87 -0.82
C ASP A 119 20.97 9.40 -0.44
N ASP A 120 20.57 8.90 0.70
CA ASP A 120 20.83 7.53 1.14
C ASP A 120 19.74 6.51 0.72
N ILE A 121 18.91 6.83 -0.29
CA ILE A 121 17.86 5.92 -0.77
C ILE A 121 18.48 4.84 -1.68
N ASP A 122 18.53 3.62 -1.16
CA ASP A 122 18.98 2.45 -1.92
C ASP A 122 17.86 1.87 -2.81
N LEU A 123 18.24 0.96 -3.70
CA LEU A 123 17.32 0.33 -4.67
C LEU A 123 16.25 -0.53 -3.98
N GLU A 124 16.62 -1.25 -2.91
CA GLU A 124 15.69 -2.11 -2.16
C GLU A 124 14.60 -1.27 -1.49
N SER A 125 15.00 -0.21 -0.79
CA SER A 125 14.07 0.70 -0.11
C SER A 125 13.17 1.46 -1.09
N SER A 126 13.70 1.87 -2.25
CA SER A 126 12.91 2.51 -3.29
C SER A 126 11.85 1.55 -3.87
N ALA A 127 12.23 0.30 -4.19
CA ALA A 127 11.32 -0.71 -4.71
C ALA A 127 10.24 -1.07 -3.68
N GLU A 128 10.60 -1.18 -2.39
CA GLU A 128 9.67 -1.38 -1.27
C GLU A 128 8.63 -0.27 -1.21
N ALA A 129 9.09 0.99 -1.20
CA ALA A 129 8.21 2.15 -1.08
C ALA A 129 7.26 2.30 -2.29
N ILE A 130 7.72 1.98 -3.51
CA ILE A 130 6.88 1.98 -4.71
C ILE A 130 5.80 0.90 -4.61
N ALA A 131 6.18 -0.33 -4.27
CA ALA A 131 5.23 -1.43 -4.16
C ALA A 131 4.17 -1.18 -3.07
N GLU A 132 4.62 -0.81 -1.87
CA GLU A 132 3.76 -0.47 -0.74
C GLU A 132 2.81 0.68 -1.10
N GLY A 133 3.35 1.81 -1.59
CA GLY A 133 2.57 2.98 -1.93
C GLY A 133 1.55 2.72 -3.03
N SER A 134 1.91 1.96 -4.06
CA SER A 134 1.02 1.59 -5.16
C SER A 134 -0.13 0.72 -4.70
N LEU A 135 0.14 -0.35 -3.96
CA LEU A 135 -0.87 -1.27 -3.46
C LEU A 135 -1.81 -0.59 -2.46
N LEU A 136 -1.26 0.18 -1.51
CA LEU A 136 -2.07 0.93 -0.55
C LEU A 136 -2.86 2.08 -1.19
N GLY A 137 -2.31 2.69 -2.25
CA GLY A 137 -2.98 3.72 -3.02
C GLY A 137 -4.16 3.22 -3.84
N LEU A 138 -4.13 1.96 -4.26
CA LEU A 138 -5.21 1.29 -5.00
C LEU A 138 -6.22 0.58 -4.09
N TYR A 139 -5.95 0.48 -2.78
CA TYR A 139 -6.86 -0.17 -1.87
C TYR A 139 -8.26 0.44 -1.95
N SER A 140 -9.27 -0.41 -2.07
CA SER A 140 -10.69 -0.08 -1.97
C SER A 140 -11.43 -1.18 -1.22
N PHE A 141 -12.44 -0.81 -0.45
CA PHE A 141 -13.31 -1.75 0.23
C PHE A 141 -14.63 -1.89 -0.54
N ASP A 142 -14.63 -2.82 -1.50
CA ASP A 142 -15.73 -2.97 -2.47
C ASP A 142 -16.66 -4.15 -2.16
N LYS A 143 -16.51 -4.79 -0.99
CA LYS A 143 -17.27 -5.98 -0.60
C LYS A 143 -18.79 -5.82 -0.72
N TYR A 144 -19.30 -4.62 -0.48
CA TYR A 144 -20.74 -4.29 -0.49
C TYR A 144 -21.13 -3.34 -1.62
N LYS A 145 -20.20 -2.95 -2.49
CA LYS A 145 -20.43 -2.01 -3.59
C LYS A 145 -19.79 -2.54 -4.86
N LYS A 146 -20.31 -2.11 -6.01
CA LYS A 146 -19.61 -2.33 -7.27
C LYS A 146 -18.40 -1.40 -7.33
N PRO A 147 -17.22 -1.91 -7.76
CA PRO A 147 -16.05 -1.07 -7.99
C PRO A 147 -16.37 0.06 -8.96
N GLU A 148 -15.90 1.27 -8.68
CA GLU A 148 -16.09 2.42 -9.57
C GLU A 148 -15.16 2.34 -10.78
N TYR A 149 -13.96 1.77 -10.59
CA TYR A 149 -12.94 1.62 -11.62
C TYR A 149 -12.46 0.16 -11.68
N LYS A 150 -11.97 -0.23 -12.86
CA LYS A 150 -11.25 -1.50 -12.99
C LYS A 150 -9.85 -1.34 -12.39
N ASP A 151 -9.36 -2.39 -11.77
CA ASP A 151 -8.04 -2.37 -11.15
C ASP A 151 -6.91 -2.41 -12.18
N ILE A 152 -5.76 -1.87 -11.76
CA ILE A 152 -4.49 -2.12 -12.44
C ILE A 152 -4.11 -3.58 -12.15
N GLU A 153 -3.96 -4.37 -13.20
CA GLU A 153 -3.68 -5.81 -13.08
C GLU A 153 -2.19 -6.08 -12.88
N GLN A 154 -1.34 -5.27 -13.57
CA GLN A 154 0.11 -5.46 -13.55
C GLN A 154 0.86 -4.13 -13.45
N MET A 155 1.90 -4.11 -12.60
CA MET A 155 2.90 -3.06 -12.55
C MET A 155 4.29 -3.64 -12.81
N ILE A 156 5.04 -3.00 -13.70
CA ILE A 156 6.42 -3.35 -14.02
C ILE A 156 7.34 -2.28 -13.44
N ILE A 157 8.27 -2.66 -12.58
CA ILE A 157 9.37 -1.81 -12.13
C ILE A 157 10.54 -2.06 -13.07
N VAL A 158 11.04 -1.01 -13.70
CA VAL A 158 12.13 -1.08 -14.69
C VAL A 158 13.43 -0.64 -14.02
N GLY A 159 14.29 -1.61 -13.75
CA GLY A 159 15.66 -1.39 -13.29
C GLY A 159 16.64 -1.20 -14.44
N LYS A 160 17.82 -0.67 -14.15
CA LYS A 160 18.87 -0.39 -15.14
C LYS A 160 20.03 -1.40 -15.12
N GLU A 161 20.26 -2.08 -14.00
CA GLU A 161 21.45 -2.90 -13.77
C GLU A 161 21.08 -4.36 -13.54
N GLU A 162 21.53 -5.28 -14.42
CA GLU A 162 21.28 -6.73 -14.29
C GLU A 162 21.70 -7.30 -12.93
N GLY A 163 22.82 -6.88 -12.38
CA GLY A 163 23.33 -7.32 -11.08
C GLY A 163 22.51 -6.86 -9.87
N LYS A 164 21.52 -6.02 -10.04
CA LYS A 164 20.67 -5.45 -8.96
C LYS A 164 19.26 -6.03 -8.90
N LEU A 165 18.85 -6.83 -9.88
CA LEU A 165 17.49 -7.40 -9.97
C LEU A 165 17.03 -8.05 -8.66
N SER A 166 17.87 -8.88 -8.05
CA SER A 166 17.52 -9.57 -6.79
C SER A 166 17.34 -8.61 -5.59
N VAL A 167 17.99 -7.45 -5.61
CA VAL A 167 17.84 -6.42 -4.58
C VAL A 167 16.50 -5.73 -4.73
N GLU A 168 16.13 -5.36 -5.95
CA GLU A 168 14.86 -4.73 -6.30
C GLU A 168 13.69 -5.68 -6.04
N GLU A 169 13.86 -6.99 -6.36
CA GLU A 169 12.86 -8.02 -6.06
C GLU A 169 12.63 -8.21 -4.56
N ARG A 170 13.66 -8.16 -3.73
CA ARG A 170 13.49 -8.21 -2.28
C ARG A 170 12.73 -7.00 -1.77
N GLY A 171 13.02 -5.82 -2.30
CA GLY A 171 12.34 -4.58 -1.93
C GLY A 171 10.84 -4.65 -2.22
N TYR A 172 10.46 -4.93 -3.48
CA TYR A 172 9.03 -4.96 -3.80
C TYR A 172 8.26 -6.04 -3.03
N ARG A 173 8.86 -7.21 -2.76
CA ARG A 173 8.22 -8.25 -1.95
C ARG A 173 7.96 -7.81 -0.51
N LYS A 174 8.88 -7.04 0.09
CA LYS A 174 8.64 -6.43 1.40
C LYS A 174 7.46 -5.46 1.36
N GLY A 175 7.41 -4.59 0.34
CA GLY A 175 6.30 -3.67 0.13
C GLY A 175 4.97 -4.39 -0.07
N GLU A 176 4.93 -5.51 -0.81
CA GLU A 176 3.74 -6.35 -0.95
C GLU A 176 3.26 -6.90 0.40
N ILE A 177 4.16 -7.47 1.21
CA ILE A 177 3.83 -8.02 2.52
C ILE A 177 3.24 -6.93 3.44
N ILE A 178 3.86 -5.75 3.48
CA ILE A 178 3.39 -4.64 4.30
C ILE A 178 2.01 -4.16 3.81
N ALA A 179 1.84 -4.04 2.50
CA ALA A 179 0.58 -3.59 1.91
C ALA A 179 -0.55 -4.63 2.10
N GLU A 180 -0.27 -5.93 1.95
CA GLU A 180 -1.25 -6.99 2.24
C GLU A 180 -1.69 -6.99 3.70
N ALA A 181 -0.74 -6.89 4.64
CA ALA A 181 -1.04 -6.85 6.06
C ALA A 181 -1.88 -5.60 6.44
N THR A 182 -1.52 -4.43 5.88
CA THR A 182 -2.26 -3.19 6.08
C THR A 182 -3.65 -3.27 5.44
N GLY A 183 -3.77 -3.86 4.26
CA GLY A 183 -5.03 -4.10 3.56
C GLY A 183 -5.98 -4.97 4.39
N LEU A 184 -5.48 -6.07 4.96
CA LEU A 184 -6.25 -6.93 5.84
C LEU A 184 -6.83 -6.17 7.04
N VAL A 185 -5.99 -5.36 7.72
CA VAL A 185 -6.47 -4.55 8.86
C VAL A 185 -7.51 -3.53 8.41
N ARG A 186 -7.31 -2.88 7.25
CA ARG A 186 -8.30 -1.96 6.66
C ARG A 186 -9.62 -2.67 6.35
N ASP A 187 -9.58 -3.89 5.83
CA ASP A 187 -10.78 -4.69 5.60
C ASP A 187 -11.52 -4.98 6.90
N MET A 188 -10.81 -5.39 7.96
CA MET A 188 -11.41 -5.62 9.28
C MET A 188 -12.04 -4.35 9.85
N VAL A 189 -11.37 -3.21 9.71
CA VAL A 189 -11.87 -1.90 10.17
C VAL A 189 -13.09 -1.44 9.34
N ASN A 190 -13.09 -1.68 8.04
CA ASN A 190 -14.18 -1.27 7.14
C ASN A 190 -15.41 -2.18 7.20
N GLU A 191 -15.27 -3.40 7.73
CA GLU A 191 -16.43 -4.29 7.94
C GLU A 191 -17.43 -3.65 8.92
N PRO A 192 -18.75 -3.76 8.67
CA PRO A 192 -19.76 -3.34 9.61
C PRO A 192 -19.64 -4.08 10.96
N GLY A 193 -19.95 -3.40 12.08
CA GLY A 193 -19.83 -3.97 13.43
C GLY A 193 -20.68 -5.23 13.69
N ASN A 194 -21.74 -5.42 12.91
CA ASN A 194 -22.53 -6.66 12.95
C ASN A 194 -21.89 -7.83 12.17
N SER A 195 -20.91 -7.55 11.33
CA SER A 195 -20.13 -8.56 10.56
C SER A 195 -18.79 -8.83 11.23
N MET A 196 -18.09 -7.78 11.69
CA MET A 196 -16.83 -7.90 12.42
C MET A 196 -17.10 -8.13 13.90
N THR A 197 -17.47 -9.36 14.25
CA THR A 197 -17.69 -9.82 15.62
C THR A 197 -16.40 -10.39 16.21
N PRO A 198 -16.29 -10.59 17.56
CA PRO A 198 -15.16 -11.29 18.15
C PRO A 198 -14.92 -12.69 17.56
N THR A 199 -16.00 -13.40 17.22
CA THR A 199 -15.92 -14.71 16.54
C THR A 199 -15.29 -14.57 15.16
N ARG A 200 -15.71 -13.57 14.36
CA ARG A 200 -15.12 -13.34 13.03
C ARG A 200 -13.63 -12.97 13.12
N MET A 201 -13.22 -12.20 14.12
CA MET A 201 -11.79 -11.92 14.36
C MET A 201 -11.01 -13.20 14.66
N ALA A 202 -11.58 -14.12 15.46
CA ALA A 202 -10.94 -15.40 15.75
C ALA A 202 -10.84 -16.30 14.50
N GLU A 203 -11.84 -16.27 13.61
CA GLU A 203 -11.80 -16.98 12.32
C GLU A 203 -10.68 -16.44 11.42
N ILE A 204 -10.56 -15.10 11.30
CA ILE A 204 -9.46 -14.47 10.54
C ILE A 204 -8.11 -14.86 11.14
N ALA A 205 -7.99 -14.89 12.47
CA ALA A 205 -6.77 -15.34 13.12
C ALA A 205 -6.45 -16.81 12.79
N SER A 206 -7.47 -17.67 12.69
CA SER A 206 -7.29 -19.07 12.26
C SER A 206 -6.82 -19.18 10.81
N GLU A 207 -7.43 -18.42 9.90
CA GLU A 207 -7.01 -18.34 8.50
C GLU A 207 -5.53 -17.90 8.37
N LEU A 208 -5.11 -16.91 9.17
CA LEU A 208 -3.71 -16.46 9.23
C LEU A 208 -2.79 -17.53 9.83
N ALA A 209 -3.23 -18.20 10.90
CA ALA A 209 -2.43 -19.24 11.55
C ALA A 209 -2.14 -20.40 10.58
N GLU A 210 -3.13 -20.84 9.82
CA GLU A 210 -2.97 -21.86 8.79
C GLU A 210 -2.04 -21.38 7.65
N ARG A 211 -2.30 -20.17 7.11
CA ARG A 211 -1.54 -19.62 5.98
C ARG A 211 -0.06 -19.44 6.29
N TYR A 212 0.25 -19.00 7.51
CA TYR A 212 1.62 -18.63 7.91
C TYR A 212 2.25 -19.57 8.93
N ASN A 213 1.59 -20.71 9.23
CA ASN A 213 2.07 -21.69 10.20
C ASN A 213 2.37 -21.07 11.58
N LEU A 214 1.41 -20.28 12.09
CA LEU A 214 1.49 -19.66 13.40
C LEU A 214 0.83 -20.57 14.46
N LYS A 215 1.30 -20.49 15.72
CA LYS A 215 0.56 -21.09 16.83
C LYS A 215 -0.60 -20.15 17.21
N LEU A 216 -1.83 -20.68 17.17
CA LEU A 216 -3.03 -19.97 17.58
C LEU A 216 -3.59 -20.56 18.86
N GLU A 217 -3.98 -19.71 19.78
CA GLU A 217 -4.79 -20.04 20.96
C GLU A 217 -5.94 -19.03 21.02
N VAL A 218 -7.17 -19.55 21.16
CA VAL A 218 -8.38 -18.73 21.27
C VAL A 218 -9.11 -19.14 22.55
N PHE A 219 -9.17 -18.24 23.51
CA PHE A 219 -9.80 -18.47 24.79
C PHE A 219 -11.24 -17.96 24.79
N ASP A 220 -12.15 -18.75 25.29
CA ASP A 220 -13.56 -18.40 25.43
C ASP A 220 -13.87 -17.75 26.80
N SER A 221 -15.15 -17.43 27.03
CA SER A 221 -15.59 -16.77 28.28
C SER A 221 -15.27 -17.57 29.51
N LYS A 222 -15.42 -18.92 29.46
CA LYS A 222 -15.20 -19.79 30.60
C LYS A 222 -13.71 -19.88 30.96
N GLU A 223 -12.87 -20.06 29.96
CA GLU A 223 -11.42 -20.10 30.15
C GLU A 223 -10.89 -18.75 30.68
N MET A 224 -11.42 -17.63 30.18
CA MET A 224 -11.07 -16.30 30.70
C MET A 224 -11.56 -16.07 32.14
N GLU A 225 -12.70 -16.65 32.53
CA GLU A 225 -13.18 -16.61 33.91
C GLU A 225 -12.27 -17.39 34.85
N GLU A 226 -11.83 -18.58 34.44
CA GLU A 226 -10.88 -19.42 35.18
C GLU A 226 -9.50 -18.71 35.32
N MET A 227 -9.09 -17.89 34.34
CA MET A 227 -7.91 -17.05 34.41
C MET A 227 -8.09 -15.79 35.27
N GLY A 228 -9.29 -15.50 35.78
CA GLY A 228 -9.56 -14.29 36.57
C GLY A 228 -9.64 -13.00 35.75
N MET A 229 -9.95 -13.06 34.46
CA MET A 229 -10.00 -11.91 33.54
C MET A 229 -11.29 -11.09 33.68
N GLY A 230 -11.65 -10.69 34.89
CA GLY A 230 -12.92 -10.04 35.20
C GLY A 230 -13.15 -8.71 34.45
N ALA A 231 -12.10 -7.90 34.28
CA ALA A 231 -12.22 -6.64 33.52
C ALA A 231 -12.55 -6.88 32.04
N PHE A 232 -11.91 -7.88 31.41
CA PHE A 232 -12.18 -8.26 30.03
C PHE A 232 -13.65 -8.72 29.86
N LEU A 233 -14.08 -9.64 30.72
CA LEU A 233 -15.45 -10.17 30.74
C LEU A 233 -16.48 -9.08 31.06
N GLY A 234 -16.13 -8.13 31.92
CA GLY A 234 -16.99 -7.00 32.29
C GLY A 234 -17.33 -6.12 31.07
N VAL A 235 -16.38 -5.88 30.19
CA VAL A 235 -16.61 -5.11 28.94
C VAL A 235 -17.57 -5.84 28.00
N ALA A 236 -17.48 -7.16 27.91
CA ALA A 236 -18.30 -7.98 27.02
C ALA A 236 -19.71 -8.30 27.57
N LYS A 237 -19.96 -8.09 28.86
CA LYS A 237 -21.17 -8.57 29.57
C LYS A 237 -22.49 -8.05 28.99
N GLY A 238 -22.46 -6.88 28.34
CA GLY A 238 -23.63 -6.27 27.69
C GLY A 238 -23.89 -6.75 26.26
N SER A 239 -23.01 -7.59 25.68
CA SER A 239 -23.12 -8.05 24.31
C SER A 239 -23.70 -9.47 24.23
N ASN A 240 -24.48 -9.74 23.17
CA ASN A 240 -24.89 -11.10 22.81
C ASN A 240 -23.76 -11.85 22.04
N GLN A 241 -22.66 -11.19 21.69
CA GLN A 241 -21.51 -11.81 21.06
C GLN A 241 -20.52 -12.28 22.14
N ALA A 242 -20.14 -13.53 22.09
CA ALA A 242 -19.18 -14.09 23.02
C ALA A 242 -17.80 -13.44 22.85
N PRO A 243 -17.16 -12.95 23.92
CA PRO A 243 -15.82 -12.40 23.84
C PRO A 243 -14.79 -13.46 23.45
N LYS A 244 -13.70 -13.03 22.82
CA LYS A 244 -12.59 -13.88 22.44
C LYS A 244 -11.26 -13.22 22.82
N LEU A 245 -10.39 -13.94 23.52
CA LEU A 245 -8.98 -13.58 23.64
C LEU A 245 -8.21 -14.42 22.62
N ILE A 246 -7.52 -13.73 21.71
CA ILE A 246 -6.83 -14.35 20.59
C ILE A 246 -5.33 -14.17 20.80
N SER A 247 -4.58 -15.25 20.80
CA SER A 247 -3.12 -15.26 20.90
C SER A 247 -2.52 -15.92 19.66
N LEU A 248 -1.76 -15.16 18.89
CA LEU A 248 -0.97 -15.64 17.76
C LEU A 248 0.51 -15.60 18.12
N SER A 249 1.20 -16.72 17.97
CA SER A 249 2.63 -16.82 18.25
C SER A 249 3.40 -17.20 17.00
N TYR A 250 4.44 -16.45 16.70
CA TYR A 250 5.43 -16.76 15.66
C TYR A 250 6.79 -17.00 16.31
N LYS A 251 7.35 -18.16 16.11
CA LYS A 251 8.66 -18.52 16.65
C LYS A 251 9.57 -19.00 15.51
N ARG A 252 10.42 -18.09 15.05
CA ARG A 252 11.40 -18.39 14.00
C ARG A 252 12.59 -19.16 14.57
N ASP A 253 13.09 -18.71 15.72
CA ASP A 253 14.20 -19.35 16.42
C ASP A 253 13.67 -20.12 17.65
N LYS A 254 13.83 -21.44 17.63
CA LYS A 254 13.35 -22.32 18.70
C LYS A 254 14.14 -22.17 19.98
N ASP A 255 15.37 -21.69 19.90
CA ASP A 255 16.29 -21.57 21.02
C ASP A 255 16.28 -20.17 21.67
N SER A 256 15.55 -19.23 21.09
CA SER A 256 15.39 -17.89 21.66
C SER A 256 14.50 -17.94 22.93
N GLU A 257 15.05 -17.45 24.03
CA GLU A 257 14.32 -17.25 25.30
C GLU A 257 13.57 -15.90 25.33
N ASN A 258 13.90 -14.98 24.43
CA ASN A 258 13.27 -13.67 24.36
C ASN A 258 12.05 -13.67 23.46
N ALA A 259 10.96 -13.04 23.91
CA ALA A 259 9.74 -12.83 23.16
C ALA A 259 9.31 -11.36 23.24
N ILE A 260 8.78 -10.84 22.14
CA ILE A 260 8.13 -9.52 22.10
C ILE A 260 6.62 -9.78 22.06
N GLY A 261 5.89 -9.25 23.03
CA GLY A 261 4.43 -9.29 23.05
C GLY A 261 3.82 -8.00 22.51
N LEU A 262 2.96 -8.12 21.51
CA LEU A 262 2.15 -7.02 20.99
C LEU A 262 0.72 -7.22 21.47
N ILE A 263 0.18 -6.26 22.22
CA ILE A 263 -1.17 -6.34 22.79
C ILE A 263 -2.05 -5.30 22.12
N GLY A 264 -3.13 -5.76 21.49
CA GLY A 264 -4.12 -4.94 20.83
C GLY A 264 -5.46 -4.97 21.56
N LYS A 265 -6.10 -3.81 21.76
CA LYS A 265 -7.47 -3.71 22.24
C LYS A 265 -8.41 -3.94 21.06
N GLY A 266 -9.00 -5.13 20.94
CA GLY A 266 -9.85 -5.55 19.83
C GLY A 266 -11.34 -5.32 20.08
N VAL A 267 -11.76 -4.15 20.54
CA VAL A 267 -13.19 -3.83 20.69
C VAL A 267 -13.80 -3.64 19.31
N THR A 268 -14.77 -4.50 18.96
CA THR A 268 -15.39 -4.51 17.63
C THR A 268 -16.42 -3.40 17.42
N PHE A 269 -17.04 -2.93 18.51
CA PHE A 269 -17.93 -1.76 18.52
C PHE A 269 -18.10 -1.23 19.95
N ASP A 270 -17.80 0.05 20.18
CA ASP A 270 -17.92 0.68 21.49
C ASP A 270 -19.11 1.65 21.54
N SER A 271 -20.25 1.16 21.97
CA SER A 271 -21.47 1.98 22.17
C SER A 271 -21.44 2.85 23.44
N GLY A 272 -20.45 2.68 24.31
CA GLY A 272 -20.38 3.35 25.62
C GLY A 272 -21.06 2.60 26.76
N GLY A 273 -21.81 1.54 26.50
CA GLY A 273 -22.54 0.75 27.50
C GLY A 273 -23.68 1.53 28.18
N ILE A 274 -23.76 1.52 29.52
CA ILE A 274 -24.79 2.27 30.30
C ILE A 274 -24.68 3.78 30.00
N SER A 275 -23.46 4.30 29.87
CA SER A 275 -23.21 5.67 29.42
C SER A 275 -23.12 5.70 27.89
N ILE A 276 -24.28 5.53 27.23
CA ILE A 276 -24.36 5.42 25.79
C ILE A 276 -23.83 6.68 25.11
N LYS A 277 -23.01 6.49 24.06
CA LYS A 277 -22.49 7.59 23.27
C LYS A 277 -23.58 8.25 22.42
N PRO A 278 -23.42 9.53 22.03
CA PRO A 278 -24.35 10.20 21.13
C PRO A 278 -24.51 9.44 19.79
N SER A 279 -25.69 9.53 19.18
CA SER A 279 -25.96 8.89 17.89
C SER A 279 -25.14 9.49 16.74
N GLU A 280 -24.79 10.77 16.85
CA GLU A 280 -23.92 11.45 15.89
C GLU A 280 -22.51 10.85 15.95
N GLY A 281 -22.00 10.38 14.81
CA GLY A 281 -20.69 9.73 14.74
C GLY A 281 -20.63 8.31 15.34
N MET A 282 -21.74 7.74 15.82
CA MET A 282 -21.76 6.40 16.44
C MET A 282 -21.20 5.31 15.50
N GLY A 283 -21.36 5.45 14.18
CA GLY A 283 -20.83 4.51 13.20
C GLY A 283 -19.30 4.42 13.19
N GLU A 284 -18.59 5.44 13.68
CA GLU A 284 -17.13 5.46 13.78
C GLU A 284 -16.60 4.67 14.98
N MET A 285 -17.46 4.26 15.91
CA MET A 285 -17.09 3.55 17.13
C MET A 285 -16.69 2.08 16.92
N LYS A 286 -16.59 1.65 15.70
CA LYS A 286 -16.05 0.34 15.27
C LYS A 286 -14.55 0.37 14.97
N THR A 287 -13.95 1.56 14.88
CA THR A 287 -12.53 1.76 14.51
C THR A 287 -11.64 1.94 15.74
#